data_2e6bd149ca63fd7ab7b94e3bc74f4ded
#
_entry.id   2e6bd149ca63fd7ab7b94e3bc74f4ded
#
_cell.length_a   1.000
_cell.length_b   1.000
_cell.length_c   1.000
_cell.angle_alpha   90.00
_cell.angle_beta   90.00
_cell.angle_gamma   90.00
#
_symmetry.space_group_name_H-M   'P 1'
#
loop_
_entity.id
_entity.type
_entity.pdbx_description
1 polymer ?
#
loop_
_entity_poly.entity_id
_entity_poly.type
_entity_poly.pdbx_seq_one_letter_code
_entity_poly.pdbx_strand_id
1 'polypeptide(L)'
;LVSFVLNGKKKEYRVGEETAQRILKIANEMNYQPNLAAKSLRSGKTKTIGLVVSDISNPFFSQLARVLEDEATKRGYTVLFGSSDEDKDKMNRVVSNLINKGVDGLIIVPCDNSEKSIASLVNNNIPIVLFDRYFPEINVSYVALNNFNASYISTKHLLNAGYNAPCMVAYDVNLIH
;
A
#
# COMPACT_ATOMS: atom_id res chain seq x y z
N LEU A 1 -10.96 -8.08 -32.48
CA LEU A 1 -12.14 -8.75 -31.95
C LEU A 1 -11.80 -9.52 -30.66
N VAL A 2 -10.83 -10.48 -30.71
CA VAL A 2 -10.41 -11.30 -29.56
C VAL A 2 -10.06 -10.43 -28.34
N SER A 3 -9.24 -9.40 -28.51
CA SER A 3 -8.84 -8.49 -27.41
C SER A 3 -10.05 -7.81 -26.76
N PHE A 4 -11.10 -7.45 -27.49
CA PHE A 4 -12.29 -6.81 -26.93
C PHE A 4 -13.09 -7.78 -26.05
N VAL A 5 -13.20 -9.05 -26.49
CA VAL A 5 -13.88 -10.10 -25.72
C VAL A 5 -13.11 -10.40 -24.43
N LEU A 6 -11.79 -10.62 -24.53
CA LEU A 6 -10.95 -10.96 -23.39
C LEU A 6 -10.81 -9.82 -22.36
N ASN A 7 -11.05 -8.57 -22.77
CA ASN A 7 -11.06 -7.41 -21.87
C ASN A 7 -12.49 -6.99 -21.41
N GLY A 8 -13.52 -7.81 -21.63
CA GLY A 8 -14.89 -7.56 -21.19
C GLY A 8 -15.62 -6.46 -21.98
N LYS A 9 -15.07 -5.98 -23.09
CA LYS A 9 -15.61 -4.90 -23.92
C LYS A 9 -16.51 -5.38 -25.07
N LYS A 10 -17.03 -6.60 -25.00
CA LYS A 10 -17.87 -7.21 -26.05
C LYS A 10 -19.08 -6.35 -26.41
N LYS A 11 -19.73 -5.71 -25.43
CA LYS A 11 -20.90 -4.85 -25.64
C LYS A 11 -20.53 -3.54 -26.35
N GLU A 12 -19.44 -2.89 -25.94
CA GLU A 12 -18.94 -1.63 -26.49
C GLU A 12 -18.61 -1.78 -27.99
N TYR A 13 -18.05 -2.91 -28.39
CA TYR A 13 -17.64 -3.20 -29.77
C TYR A 13 -18.62 -4.11 -30.52
N ARG A 14 -19.85 -4.31 -30.02
CA ARG A 14 -20.95 -5.05 -30.65
C ARG A 14 -20.54 -6.46 -31.12
N VAL A 15 -19.77 -7.17 -30.29
CA VAL A 15 -19.38 -8.57 -30.59
C VAL A 15 -20.55 -9.49 -30.26
N GLY A 16 -20.99 -10.29 -31.26
CA GLY A 16 -22.07 -11.25 -31.08
C GLY A 16 -21.76 -12.27 -29.98
N GLU A 17 -22.79 -12.67 -29.24
CA GLU A 17 -22.65 -13.56 -28.08
C GLU A 17 -21.99 -14.89 -28.41
N GLU A 18 -22.40 -15.53 -29.49
CA GLU A 18 -21.84 -16.81 -29.97
C GLU A 18 -20.34 -16.69 -30.23
N THR A 19 -19.93 -15.64 -30.94
CA THR A 19 -18.52 -15.36 -31.22
C THR A 19 -17.73 -15.09 -29.93
N ALA A 20 -18.32 -14.36 -28.98
CA ALA A 20 -17.68 -14.08 -27.70
C ALA A 20 -17.48 -15.38 -26.91
N GLN A 21 -18.48 -16.24 -26.82
CA GLN A 21 -18.39 -17.53 -26.12
C GLN A 21 -17.34 -18.44 -26.75
N ARG A 22 -17.30 -18.52 -28.09
CA ARG A 22 -16.27 -19.29 -28.82
C ARG A 22 -14.86 -18.80 -28.49
N ILE A 23 -14.65 -17.50 -28.47
CA ILE A 23 -13.33 -16.89 -28.11
C ILE A 23 -12.95 -17.25 -26.67
N LEU A 24 -13.88 -17.12 -25.72
CA LEU A 24 -13.62 -17.43 -24.31
C LEU A 24 -13.33 -18.94 -24.12
N LYS A 25 -14.06 -19.80 -24.80
CA LYS A 25 -13.84 -21.26 -24.77
C LYS A 25 -12.42 -21.61 -25.26
N ILE A 26 -12.02 -21.11 -26.42
CA ILE A 26 -10.69 -21.38 -27.00
C ILE A 26 -9.59 -20.79 -26.10
N ALA A 27 -9.77 -19.59 -25.57
CA ALA A 27 -8.80 -18.98 -24.65
C ALA A 27 -8.61 -19.84 -23.39
N ASN A 28 -9.70 -20.41 -22.86
CA ASN A 28 -9.65 -21.29 -21.69
C ASN A 28 -8.97 -22.62 -22.02
N GLU A 29 -9.30 -23.25 -23.18
CA GLU A 29 -8.66 -24.48 -23.64
C GLU A 29 -7.15 -24.32 -23.85
N MET A 30 -6.72 -23.13 -24.30
CA MET A 30 -5.31 -22.79 -24.50
C MET A 30 -4.61 -22.31 -23.21
N ASN A 31 -5.29 -22.27 -22.08
CA ASN A 31 -4.80 -21.65 -20.85
C ASN A 31 -4.23 -20.23 -21.08
N TYR A 32 -4.85 -19.49 -22.01
CA TYR A 32 -4.38 -18.17 -22.37
C TYR A 32 -4.51 -17.19 -21.19
N GLN A 33 -3.39 -16.64 -20.77
CA GLN A 33 -3.35 -15.55 -19.79
C GLN A 33 -2.96 -14.25 -20.51
N PRO A 34 -3.74 -13.16 -20.31
CA PRO A 34 -3.38 -11.87 -20.86
C PRO A 34 -1.99 -11.42 -20.34
N ASN A 35 -1.16 -10.96 -21.25
CA ASN A 35 0.13 -10.39 -20.87
C ASN A 35 -0.09 -9.07 -20.08
N LEU A 36 0.12 -9.12 -18.76
CA LEU A 36 -0.08 -7.97 -17.88
C LEU A 36 0.87 -6.82 -18.20
N ALA A 37 2.10 -7.12 -18.65
CA ALA A 37 3.05 -6.09 -19.07
C ALA A 37 2.57 -5.32 -20.32
N ALA A 38 2.03 -6.02 -21.31
CA ALA A 38 1.45 -5.39 -22.49
C ALA A 38 0.18 -4.57 -22.14
N LYS A 39 -0.60 -5.03 -21.15
CA LYS A 39 -1.78 -4.31 -20.66
C LYS A 39 -1.37 -3.04 -19.89
N SER A 40 -0.34 -3.11 -19.05
CA SER A 40 0.17 -1.97 -18.28
C SER A 40 0.78 -0.90 -19.20
N LEU A 41 1.52 -1.28 -20.22
CA LEU A 41 2.05 -0.34 -21.24
C LEU A 41 0.93 0.48 -21.91
N ARG A 42 -0.19 -0.16 -22.21
CA ARG A 42 -1.34 0.52 -22.84
C ARG A 42 -2.13 1.40 -21.89
N SER A 43 -2.29 0.96 -20.64
CA SER A 43 -3.12 1.66 -19.63
C SER A 43 -2.32 2.68 -18.81
N GLY A 44 -1.00 2.61 -18.82
CA GLY A 44 -0.12 3.34 -17.92
C GLY A 44 -0.23 2.89 -16.46
N LYS A 45 -0.90 1.75 -16.19
CA LYS A 45 -1.14 1.24 -14.83
C LYS A 45 -0.87 -0.25 -14.74
N THR A 46 -0.15 -0.65 -13.71
CA THR A 46 0.15 -2.06 -13.41
C THR A 46 -0.89 -2.72 -12.51
N LYS A 47 -1.76 -1.93 -11.89
CA LYS A 47 -2.68 -2.39 -10.84
C LYS A 47 -1.94 -3.04 -9.66
N THR A 48 -0.80 -2.47 -9.31
CA THR A 48 0.05 -2.95 -8.21
C THR A 48 0.35 -1.80 -7.26
N ILE A 49 0.24 -2.05 -5.96
CA ILE A 49 0.58 -1.12 -4.87
C ILE A 49 1.76 -1.71 -4.10
N GLY A 50 2.74 -0.89 -3.77
CA GLY A 50 3.81 -1.27 -2.85
C GLY A 50 3.44 -0.92 -1.41
N LEU A 51 3.64 -1.87 -0.48
CA LEU A 51 3.52 -1.64 0.96
C LEU A 51 4.88 -1.86 1.62
N VAL A 52 5.39 -0.82 2.26
CA VAL A 52 6.64 -0.86 3.03
C VAL A 52 6.30 -0.67 4.50
N VAL A 53 6.57 -1.69 5.30
CA VAL A 53 6.36 -1.71 6.76
C VAL A 53 7.69 -1.78 7.49
N SER A 54 7.68 -1.47 8.79
CA SER A 54 8.89 -1.59 9.60
C SER A 54 9.34 -3.05 9.70
N ASP A 55 8.44 -3.93 10.15
CA ASP A 55 8.72 -5.35 10.33
C ASP A 55 7.44 -6.17 10.08
N ILE A 56 7.45 -6.99 9.04
CA ILE A 56 6.30 -7.85 8.70
C ILE A 56 6.08 -8.96 9.72
N SER A 57 7.08 -9.31 10.54
CA SER A 57 6.93 -10.29 11.62
C SER A 57 6.16 -9.71 12.82
N ASN A 58 6.08 -8.39 12.95
CA ASN A 58 5.28 -7.74 13.96
C ASN A 58 3.78 -7.96 13.67
N PRO A 59 3.00 -8.53 14.63
CA PRO A 59 1.59 -8.81 14.44
C PRO A 59 0.75 -7.61 14.01
N PHE A 60 1.10 -6.39 14.44
CA PHE A 60 0.42 -5.16 14.03
C PHE A 60 0.54 -4.95 12.50
N PHE A 61 1.76 -5.00 11.97
CA PHE A 61 1.98 -4.78 10.55
C PHE A 61 1.51 -5.94 9.68
N SER A 62 1.59 -7.18 10.16
CA SER A 62 1.08 -8.33 9.40
C SER A 62 -0.46 -8.33 9.32
N GLN A 63 -1.17 -7.93 10.38
CA GLN A 63 -2.63 -7.75 10.33
C GLN A 63 -3.02 -6.60 9.40
N LEU A 64 -2.31 -5.48 9.46
CA LEU A 64 -2.49 -4.36 8.54
C LEU A 64 -2.31 -4.79 7.09
N ALA A 65 -1.20 -5.50 6.81
CA ALA A 65 -0.91 -6.01 5.47
C ALA A 65 -2.05 -6.87 4.94
N ARG A 66 -2.62 -7.74 5.78
CA ARG A 66 -3.77 -8.57 5.43
C ARG A 66 -5.00 -7.74 5.05
N VAL A 67 -5.35 -6.74 5.85
CA VAL A 67 -6.50 -5.86 5.57
C VAL A 67 -6.28 -5.09 4.26
N LEU A 68 -5.07 -4.56 4.06
CA LEU A 68 -4.73 -3.83 2.83
C LEU A 68 -4.77 -4.74 1.60
N GLU A 69 -4.29 -5.97 1.69
CA GLU A 69 -4.36 -6.95 0.60
C GLU A 69 -5.82 -7.26 0.22
N ASP A 70 -6.68 -7.53 1.21
CA ASP A 70 -8.10 -7.81 0.98
C ASP A 70 -8.81 -6.62 0.31
N GLU A 71 -8.56 -5.39 0.78
CA GLU A 71 -9.16 -4.18 0.20
C GLU A 71 -8.60 -3.83 -1.19
N ALA A 72 -7.31 -4.05 -1.42
CA ALA A 72 -6.68 -3.88 -2.72
C ALA A 72 -7.25 -4.89 -3.74
N THR A 73 -7.37 -6.16 -3.35
CA THR A 73 -7.92 -7.23 -4.17
C THR A 73 -9.36 -6.93 -4.61
N LYS A 74 -10.22 -6.46 -3.72
CA LYS A 74 -11.60 -6.02 -4.07
C LYS A 74 -11.61 -4.94 -5.16
N ARG A 75 -10.56 -4.14 -5.27
CA ARG A 75 -10.39 -3.06 -6.27
C ARG A 75 -9.56 -3.47 -7.48
N GLY A 76 -9.18 -4.75 -7.56
CA GLY A 76 -8.39 -5.30 -8.65
C GLY A 76 -6.92 -4.87 -8.62
N TYR A 77 -6.38 -4.60 -7.42
CA TYR A 77 -4.96 -4.34 -7.18
C TYR A 77 -4.29 -5.52 -6.51
N THR A 78 -3.01 -5.71 -6.82
CA THR A 78 -2.10 -6.61 -6.11
C THR A 78 -1.23 -5.79 -5.17
N VAL A 79 -0.87 -6.31 -4.00
CA VAL A 79 0.05 -5.66 -3.08
C VAL A 79 1.40 -6.38 -3.09
N LEU A 80 2.49 -5.63 -3.25
CA LEU A 80 3.86 -6.09 -3.06
C LEU A 80 4.36 -5.58 -1.72
N PHE A 81 4.91 -6.47 -0.90
CA PHE A 81 5.34 -6.18 0.46
C PHE A 81 6.86 -6.04 0.55
N GLY A 82 7.31 -5.19 1.48
CA GLY A 82 8.69 -5.10 1.90
C GLY A 82 8.82 -4.64 3.34
N SER A 83 9.83 -5.15 4.06
CA SER A 83 10.18 -4.71 5.41
C SER A 83 11.43 -3.84 5.39
N SER A 84 11.41 -2.74 6.13
CA SER A 84 12.53 -1.83 6.29
C SER A 84 13.43 -2.21 7.47
N ASP A 85 12.92 -2.98 8.43
CA ASP A 85 13.57 -3.35 9.70
C ASP A 85 14.06 -2.12 10.48
N GLU A 86 13.28 -1.01 10.44
CA GLU A 86 13.60 0.30 10.99
C GLU A 86 14.93 0.90 10.44
N ASP A 87 15.45 0.36 9.34
CA ASP A 87 16.64 0.86 8.66
C ASP A 87 16.27 1.72 7.46
N LYS A 88 16.68 2.99 7.49
CA LYS A 88 16.39 3.97 6.43
C LYS A 88 16.97 3.53 5.06
N ASP A 89 18.18 2.99 5.05
CA ASP A 89 18.82 2.61 3.79
C ASP A 89 18.16 1.37 3.19
N LYS A 90 17.74 0.44 4.04
CA LYS A 90 16.91 -0.69 3.62
C LYS A 90 15.55 -0.23 3.10
N MET A 91 14.88 0.71 3.79
CA MET A 91 13.65 1.32 3.32
C MET A 91 13.82 1.91 1.91
N ASN A 92 14.87 2.70 1.70
CA ASN A 92 15.16 3.32 0.40
C ASN A 92 15.37 2.28 -0.71
N ARG A 93 16.11 1.20 -0.41
CA ARG A 93 16.31 0.08 -1.37
C ARG A 93 14.99 -0.61 -1.70
N VAL A 94 14.16 -0.90 -0.70
CA VAL A 94 12.86 -1.54 -0.90
C VAL A 94 11.94 -0.66 -1.74
N VAL A 95 11.84 0.62 -1.41
CA VAL A 95 11.07 1.62 -2.16
C VAL A 95 11.52 1.70 -3.62
N SER A 96 12.84 1.83 -3.86
CA SER A 96 13.40 1.87 -5.21
C SER A 96 13.08 0.61 -6.01
N ASN A 97 13.17 -0.56 -5.37
CA ASN A 97 12.82 -1.83 -6.02
C ASN A 97 11.34 -1.91 -6.40
N LEU A 98 10.44 -1.42 -5.55
CA LEU A 98 9.00 -1.38 -5.84
C LEU A 98 8.69 -0.42 -6.99
N ILE A 99 9.30 0.76 -7.00
CA ILE A 99 9.17 1.74 -8.11
C ILE A 99 9.68 1.11 -9.42
N ASN A 100 10.84 0.45 -9.41
CA ASN A 100 11.39 -0.23 -10.58
C ASN A 100 10.52 -1.40 -11.07
N LYS A 101 9.72 -2.00 -10.20
CA LYS A 101 8.71 -2.99 -10.58
C LYS A 101 7.42 -2.35 -11.12
N GLY A 102 7.36 -1.03 -11.14
CA GLY A 102 6.27 -0.27 -11.73
C GLY A 102 5.01 -0.24 -10.87
N VAL A 103 5.12 -0.19 -9.55
CA VAL A 103 3.93 0.00 -8.70
C VAL A 103 3.23 1.32 -9.02
N ASP A 104 1.90 1.34 -8.98
CA ASP A 104 1.10 2.53 -9.26
C ASP A 104 1.13 3.54 -8.10
N GLY A 105 1.55 3.11 -6.92
CA GLY A 105 1.69 3.92 -5.71
C GLY A 105 2.24 3.13 -4.54
N LEU A 106 2.58 3.83 -3.47
CA LEU A 106 3.21 3.27 -2.29
C LEU A 106 2.43 3.63 -1.01
N ILE A 107 2.34 2.68 -0.10
CA ILE A 107 1.98 2.91 1.30
C ILE A 107 3.25 2.63 2.10
N ILE A 108 3.70 3.61 2.90
CA ILE A 108 5.00 3.54 3.58
C ILE A 108 4.80 3.84 5.06
N VAL A 109 5.31 2.95 5.92
CA VAL A 109 5.61 3.26 7.31
C VAL A 109 7.02 3.82 7.36
N PRO A 110 7.20 5.14 7.57
CA PRO A 110 8.52 5.75 7.50
C PRO A 110 9.40 5.34 8.69
N CYS A 111 10.69 5.21 8.42
CA CYS A 111 11.71 5.02 9.45
C CYS A 111 12.16 6.37 10.02
N ASP A 112 12.82 6.33 11.18
CA ASP A 112 13.49 7.50 11.72
C ASP A 112 14.51 8.06 10.71
N ASN A 113 14.65 9.39 10.69
CA ASN A 113 15.55 10.12 9.79
C ASN A 113 15.32 9.90 8.28
N SER A 114 14.10 9.50 7.88
CA SER A 114 13.75 9.27 6.47
C SER A 114 13.06 10.44 5.76
N GLU A 115 12.93 11.63 6.41
CA GLU A 115 12.23 12.81 5.91
C GLU A 115 12.68 13.20 4.51
N LYS A 116 14.01 13.25 4.29
CA LYS A 116 14.58 13.61 2.97
C LYS A 116 14.21 12.61 1.89
N SER A 117 14.14 11.33 2.24
CA SER A 117 13.74 10.27 1.31
C SER A 117 12.28 10.42 0.92
N ILE A 118 11.39 10.61 1.90
CA ILE A 118 9.95 10.83 1.68
C ILE A 118 9.72 12.12 0.88
N ALA A 119 10.37 13.23 1.25
CA ALA A 119 10.28 14.48 0.51
C ALA A 119 10.72 14.32 -0.96
N SER A 120 11.77 13.54 -1.22
CA SER A 120 12.21 13.24 -2.58
C SER A 120 11.16 12.48 -3.39
N LEU A 121 10.46 11.51 -2.80
CA LEU A 121 9.37 10.79 -3.46
C LEU A 121 8.22 11.74 -3.83
N VAL A 122 7.82 12.61 -2.91
CA VAL A 122 6.77 13.61 -3.14
C VAL A 122 7.17 14.56 -4.28
N ASN A 123 8.39 15.10 -4.25
CA ASN A 123 8.90 16.01 -5.27
C ASN A 123 9.00 15.38 -6.67
N ASN A 124 9.19 14.06 -6.73
CA ASN A 124 9.17 13.29 -7.98
C ASN A 124 7.76 12.84 -8.40
N ASN A 125 6.70 13.34 -7.72
CA ASN A 125 5.31 13.00 -8.00
C ASN A 125 5.00 11.49 -7.92
N ILE A 126 5.73 10.74 -7.10
CA ILE A 126 5.41 9.35 -6.81
C ILE A 126 4.17 9.32 -5.90
N PRO A 127 3.08 8.63 -6.28
CA PRO A 127 1.90 8.54 -5.43
C PRO A 127 2.23 7.77 -4.15
N ILE A 128 2.20 8.45 -3.00
CA ILE A 128 2.48 7.85 -1.70
C ILE A 128 1.46 8.24 -0.65
N VAL A 129 1.25 7.33 0.30
CA VAL A 129 0.52 7.57 1.54
C VAL A 129 1.41 7.08 2.69
N LEU A 130 1.62 7.91 3.70
CA LEU A 130 2.29 7.47 4.92
C LEU A 130 1.28 6.77 5.84
N PHE A 131 1.76 5.78 6.57
CA PHE A 131 0.93 5.03 7.49
C PHE A 131 1.59 4.95 8.86
N ASP A 132 0.77 5.01 9.94
CA ASP A 132 1.16 4.92 11.34
C ASP A 132 2.01 6.13 11.80
N ARG A 133 3.01 6.52 11.05
CA ARG A 133 3.96 7.62 11.33
C ARG A 133 3.96 8.62 10.17
N TYR A 134 4.23 9.87 10.45
CA TYR A 134 4.27 10.93 9.44
C TYR A 134 5.25 12.05 9.82
N PHE A 135 5.51 12.93 8.87
CA PHE A 135 6.35 14.12 9.06
C PHE A 135 5.51 15.37 8.81
N PRO A 136 5.23 16.19 9.84
CA PRO A 136 4.35 17.37 9.71
C PRO A 136 4.79 18.39 8.65
N GLU A 137 6.11 18.46 8.40
CA GLU A 137 6.71 19.41 7.47
C GLU A 137 6.56 18.97 6.01
N ILE A 138 6.16 17.72 5.75
CA ILE A 138 6.03 17.17 4.40
C ILE A 138 4.55 17.13 4.02
N ASN A 139 4.19 17.86 2.97
CA ASN A 139 2.83 17.85 2.45
C ASN A 139 2.54 16.55 1.69
N VAL A 140 2.11 15.53 2.41
CA VAL A 140 1.79 14.19 1.91
C VAL A 140 0.57 13.63 2.65
N SER A 141 -0.23 12.82 1.96
CA SER A 141 -1.35 12.13 2.62
C SER A 141 -0.85 11.11 3.62
N TYR A 142 -1.48 11.04 4.78
CA TYR A 142 -1.15 10.04 5.79
C TYR A 142 -2.40 9.50 6.51
N VAL A 143 -2.26 8.32 7.10
CA VAL A 143 -3.22 7.68 7.98
C VAL A 143 -2.50 7.30 9.27
N ALA A 144 -2.88 7.91 10.38
CA ALA A 144 -2.28 7.67 11.69
C ALA A 144 -3.35 7.64 12.78
N LEU A 145 -3.03 7.03 13.92
CA LEU A 145 -3.87 7.10 15.10
C LEU A 145 -3.70 8.45 15.81
N ASN A 146 -4.74 8.91 16.48
CA ASN A 146 -4.61 10.04 17.40
C ASN A 146 -4.05 9.54 18.73
N ASN A 147 -2.75 9.29 18.76
CA ASN A 147 -2.06 8.71 19.92
C ASN A 147 -2.04 9.65 21.12
N PHE A 148 -2.04 10.98 20.89
CA PHE A 148 -2.20 11.95 21.96
C PHE A 148 -3.53 11.73 22.71
N ASN A 149 -4.64 11.65 21.99
CA ASN A 149 -5.95 11.45 22.61
C ASN A 149 -6.06 10.07 23.27
N ALA A 150 -5.51 9.02 22.65
CA ALA A 150 -5.48 7.68 23.24
C ALA A 150 -4.70 7.67 24.58
N SER A 151 -3.52 8.27 24.62
CA SER A 151 -2.71 8.38 25.83
C SER A 151 -3.38 9.26 26.90
N TYR A 152 -4.00 10.37 26.48
CA TYR A 152 -4.77 11.23 27.37
C TYR A 152 -5.93 10.48 28.04
N ILE A 153 -6.74 9.76 27.26
CA ILE A 153 -7.88 9.00 27.80
C ILE A 153 -7.39 7.90 28.75
N SER A 154 -6.33 7.19 28.39
CA SER A 154 -5.76 6.12 29.22
C SER A 154 -5.24 6.65 30.54
N THR A 155 -4.47 7.75 30.52
CA THR A 155 -3.96 8.41 31.73
C THR A 155 -5.09 8.93 32.60
N LYS A 156 -6.10 9.57 32.00
CA LYS A 156 -7.27 10.06 32.72
C LYS A 156 -8.07 8.93 33.38
N HIS A 157 -8.18 7.79 32.70
CA HIS A 157 -8.83 6.62 33.27
C HIS A 157 -8.10 6.14 34.54
N LEU A 158 -6.76 6.04 34.52
CA LEU A 158 -5.97 5.66 35.68
C LEU A 158 -6.14 6.64 36.84
N LEU A 159 -6.08 7.94 36.59
CA LEU A 159 -6.27 8.98 37.61
C LEU A 159 -7.68 8.90 38.23
N ASN A 160 -8.71 8.70 37.43
CA ASN A 160 -10.08 8.56 37.91
C ASN A 160 -10.29 7.27 38.73
N ALA A 161 -9.49 6.23 38.47
CA ALA A 161 -9.48 5.00 39.25
C ALA A 161 -8.69 5.11 40.58
N GLY A 162 -8.13 6.28 40.88
CA GLY A 162 -7.41 6.56 42.12
C GLY A 162 -5.91 6.35 42.07
N TYR A 163 -5.33 6.05 40.92
CA TYR A 163 -3.87 5.93 40.76
C TYR A 163 -3.26 7.32 40.57
N ASN A 164 -2.50 7.80 41.55
CA ASN A 164 -1.99 9.20 41.57
C ASN A 164 -0.64 9.39 40.88
N ALA A 165 0.05 8.31 40.50
CA ALA A 165 1.37 8.37 39.89
C ALA A 165 1.51 7.37 38.71
N PRO A 166 0.72 7.55 37.64
CA PRO A 166 0.90 6.72 36.45
C PRO A 166 2.27 6.98 35.82
N CYS A 167 2.96 5.94 35.38
CA CYS A 167 4.17 6.06 34.59
C CYS A 167 4.00 5.45 33.22
N MET A 168 4.73 5.98 32.24
CA MET A 168 4.72 5.54 30.85
C MET A 168 6.05 4.91 30.48
N VAL A 169 6.00 3.80 29.80
CA VAL A 169 7.16 3.18 29.14
C VAL A 169 6.97 3.37 27.63
N ALA A 170 7.92 3.98 26.97
CA ALA A 170 7.88 4.26 25.53
C ALA A 170 9.25 4.05 24.91
N TYR A 171 9.30 3.90 23.59
CA TYR A 171 10.54 3.94 22.84
C TYR A 171 11.06 5.40 22.77
N ASP A 172 12.37 5.56 22.88
CA ASP A 172 13.05 6.84 22.66
C ASP A 172 13.35 7.03 21.17
N VAL A 173 12.36 7.54 20.44
CA VAL A 173 12.43 7.76 18.98
C VAL A 173 11.87 9.14 18.64
N ASN A 174 12.45 9.79 17.62
CA ASN A 174 12.02 11.10 17.12
C ASN A 174 10.92 11.01 16.05
N LEU A 175 10.06 10.02 16.13
CA LEU A 175 8.97 9.83 15.19
C LEU A 175 7.65 10.30 15.81
N ILE A 176 6.83 10.98 15.01
CA ILE A 176 5.45 11.31 15.38
C ILE A 176 4.57 10.10 15.06
N HIS A 177 4.06 9.52 16.13
CA HIS A 177 3.12 8.42 16.09
C HIS A 177 1.71 8.90 16.36
#